data_1b85a17e1e30cd97a8f50851ccd88e2c
#
_entry.id   1b85a17e1e30cd97a8f50851ccd88e2c
#
_cell.length_a   1.000
_cell.length_b   1.000
_cell.length_c   1.000
_cell.angle_alpha   90.00
_cell.angle_beta   90.00
_cell.angle_gamma   90.00
#
_symmetry.space_group_name_H-M   'P 1'
#
loop_
_entity.id
_entity.type
_entity.pdbx_description
1 polymer ?
#
loop_
_entity_poly.entity_id
_entity_poly.type
_entity_poly.pdbx_seq_one_letter_code
_entity_poly.pdbx_strand_id
1 'polypeptide(L)'
;VDGDRVIFLVGGEPDALVMAFDKHTGEEVWRALESRTEMGYTQPLIIEAGGARQLIIWHPRGLASLNPETGELYWEEEFTGRANMTVADAVKSGSYLFVSGFYSGSLMMRLDLDRPAATTLWKGENNRLLENGIEVAETSGLHSVMTTPLVVGDHIYGIGSHGQVRGLLADTGERVWEAEGLTTRNRWGSAYFIKHEDRYFVYNENGDLIIVRFSPDGYVELDRTHLLNPTSRSGYGGARPGSRGRARHGQSDRLVVWAHPAFANRHIVLRNDEEIIRVSMDAADY
;
A
#
# COMPACT_ATOMS: atom_id res chain seq x y z
N VAL A 1 -4.75 -14.95 -9.32
CA VAL A 1 -5.27 -15.92 -10.30
C VAL A 1 -6.24 -15.20 -11.21
N ASP A 2 -6.10 -15.39 -12.51
CA ASP A 2 -6.96 -14.83 -13.55
C ASP A 2 -7.37 -15.92 -14.55
N GLY A 3 -8.61 -16.39 -14.46
CA GLY A 3 -9.07 -17.55 -15.22
C GLY A 3 -8.21 -18.78 -14.94
N ASP A 4 -7.53 -19.29 -15.96
CA ASP A 4 -6.61 -20.44 -15.83
C ASP A 4 -5.15 -20.02 -15.62
N ARG A 5 -4.86 -18.75 -15.47
CA ARG A 5 -3.51 -18.22 -15.26
C ARG A 5 -3.25 -17.83 -13.82
N VAL A 6 -2.04 -18.08 -13.36
CA VAL A 6 -1.46 -17.52 -12.13
C VAL A 6 -0.38 -16.54 -12.55
N ILE A 7 -0.50 -15.27 -12.12
CA ILE A 7 0.40 -14.19 -12.51
C ILE A 7 1.22 -13.77 -11.29
N PHE A 8 2.54 -13.72 -11.45
CA PHE A 8 3.49 -13.36 -10.39
C PHE A 8 4.48 -12.30 -10.86
N LEU A 9 4.92 -11.47 -9.91
CA LEU A 9 6.19 -10.75 -10.02
C LEU A 9 7.31 -11.73 -9.69
N VAL A 10 8.18 -11.99 -10.65
CA VAL A 10 9.25 -13.01 -10.53
C VAL A 10 10.62 -12.37 -10.42
N GLY A 11 10.84 -11.24 -11.10
CA GLY A 11 12.12 -10.54 -11.11
C GLY A 11 13.24 -11.29 -11.84
N GLY A 12 12.88 -12.17 -12.79
CA GLY A 12 13.85 -12.93 -13.58
C GLY A 12 14.46 -12.09 -14.70
N GLU A 13 15.79 -12.04 -14.77
CA GLU A 13 16.52 -11.37 -15.83
C GLU A 13 16.55 -12.21 -17.11
N PRO A 14 16.55 -11.58 -18.32
CA PRO A 14 16.48 -10.12 -18.54
C PRO A 14 15.06 -9.58 -18.69
N ASP A 15 14.04 -10.40 -18.92
CA ASP A 15 12.74 -10.02 -19.47
C ASP A 15 11.55 -10.66 -18.75
N ALA A 16 11.76 -11.19 -17.56
CA ALA A 16 10.76 -11.90 -16.77
C ALA A 16 10.50 -11.19 -15.42
N LEU A 17 10.25 -9.88 -15.43
CA LEU A 17 9.81 -9.18 -14.20
C LEU A 17 8.46 -9.73 -13.75
N VAL A 18 7.55 -9.97 -14.72
CA VAL A 18 6.22 -10.54 -14.51
C VAL A 18 6.07 -11.76 -15.40
N MET A 19 5.49 -12.83 -14.87
CA MET A 19 5.20 -14.05 -15.61
C MET A 19 3.79 -14.56 -15.31
N ALA A 20 3.17 -15.15 -16.31
CA ALA A 20 1.96 -15.94 -16.17
C ALA A 20 2.23 -17.41 -16.45
N PHE A 21 1.64 -18.24 -15.62
CA PHE A 21 1.70 -19.70 -15.72
C PHE A 21 0.29 -20.27 -15.81
N ASP A 22 0.13 -21.37 -16.53
CA ASP A 22 -1.08 -22.17 -16.42
C ASP A 22 -1.20 -22.74 -15.01
N LYS A 23 -2.34 -22.52 -14.35
CA LYS A 23 -2.53 -22.89 -12.94
C LYS A 23 -2.63 -24.41 -12.71
N HIS A 24 -2.89 -25.19 -13.76
CA HIS A 24 -3.05 -26.64 -13.66
C HIS A 24 -1.77 -27.39 -14.00
N THR A 25 -1.02 -26.90 -15.00
CA THR A 25 0.21 -27.56 -15.47
C THR A 25 1.49 -26.93 -14.93
N GLY A 26 1.45 -25.63 -14.54
CA GLY A 26 2.61 -24.86 -14.17
C GLY A 26 3.47 -24.41 -15.38
N GLU A 27 3.01 -24.68 -16.61
CA GLU A 27 3.72 -24.24 -17.81
C GLU A 27 3.64 -22.72 -17.98
N GLU A 28 4.72 -22.12 -18.48
CA GLU A 28 4.76 -20.70 -18.80
C GLU A 28 3.79 -20.38 -19.95
N VAL A 29 2.94 -19.37 -19.75
CA VAL A 29 2.02 -18.84 -20.76
C VAL A 29 2.63 -17.64 -21.45
N TRP A 30 3.14 -16.69 -20.66
CA TRP A 30 3.87 -15.51 -21.14
C TRP A 30 4.76 -14.93 -20.07
N ARG A 31 5.76 -14.11 -20.50
CA ARG A 31 6.60 -13.26 -19.66
C ARG A 31 6.65 -11.84 -20.21
N ALA A 32 6.86 -10.87 -19.33
CA ALA A 32 6.86 -9.47 -19.71
C ALA A 32 7.71 -8.61 -18.76
N LEU A 33 8.08 -7.44 -19.25
CA LEU A 33 8.88 -6.40 -18.64
C LEU A 33 10.33 -6.80 -18.35
N GLU A 34 11.23 -5.87 -18.65
CA GLU A 34 12.64 -6.04 -18.31
C GLU A 34 12.85 -6.05 -16.80
N SER A 35 13.61 -7.01 -16.31
CA SER A 35 14.04 -7.11 -14.93
C SER A 35 15.49 -6.70 -14.80
N ARG A 36 15.73 -5.55 -14.15
CA ARG A 36 17.08 -5.02 -13.84
C ARG A 36 17.27 -4.69 -12.37
N THR A 37 16.24 -4.94 -11.56
CA THR A 37 16.20 -4.64 -10.13
C THR A 37 15.38 -5.73 -9.43
N GLU A 38 15.27 -5.66 -8.12
CA GLU A 38 14.28 -6.47 -7.40
C GLU A 38 12.85 -6.16 -7.90
N MET A 39 11.97 -7.15 -7.80
CA MET A 39 10.60 -7.09 -8.32
C MET A 39 9.67 -6.14 -7.57
N GLY A 40 10.00 -5.74 -6.33
CA GLY A 40 9.08 -5.07 -5.41
C GLY A 40 8.20 -6.06 -4.65
N TYR A 41 7.15 -5.54 -4.00
CA TYR A 41 6.32 -6.34 -3.06
C TYR A 41 4.83 -6.23 -3.34
N THR A 42 4.41 -5.44 -4.34
CA THR A 42 2.99 -5.19 -4.64
C THR A 42 2.34 -6.39 -5.33
N GLN A 43 1.03 -6.49 -5.17
CA GLN A 43 0.24 -7.50 -5.87
C GLN A 43 -0.11 -7.03 -7.29
N PRO A 44 -0.05 -7.92 -8.31
CA PRO A 44 -0.64 -7.65 -9.61
C PRO A 44 -2.14 -7.35 -9.49
N LEU A 45 -2.59 -6.24 -10.08
CA LEU A 45 -3.98 -5.80 -10.03
C LEU A 45 -4.60 -5.82 -11.42
N ILE A 46 -5.72 -6.52 -11.62
CA ILE A 46 -6.48 -6.46 -12.87
C ILE A 46 -7.60 -5.45 -12.73
N ILE A 47 -7.67 -4.53 -13.68
CA ILE A 47 -8.70 -3.50 -13.79
C ILE A 47 -9.39 -3.56 -15.15
N GLU A 48 -10.58 -2.95 -15.23
CA GLU A 48 -11.26 -2.64 -16.49
C GLU A 48 -11.24 -1.13 -16.69
N ALA A 49 -10.65 -0.67 -17.78
CA ALA A 49 -10.59 0.74 -18.17
C ALA A 49 -10.25 0.86 -19.67
N GLY A 50 -10.74 1.93 -20.33
CA GLY A 50 -10.44 2.17 -21.75
C GLY A 50 -10.91 1.04 -22.67
N GLY A 51 -12.05 0.41 -22.35
CA GLY A 51 -12.59 -0.69 -23.15
C GLY A 51 -11.78 -2.00 -23.09
N ALA A 52 -10.80 -2.12 -22.20
CA ALA A 52 -9.93 -3.28 -22.09
C ALA A 52 -9.70 -3.71 -20.64
N ARG A 53 -9.40 -5.00 -20.46
CA ARG A 53 -8.81 -5.50 -19.22
C ARG A 53 -7.33 -5.14 -19.21
N GLN A 54 -6.86 -4.63 -18.09
CA GLN A 54 -5.49 -4.16 -17.91
C GLN A 54 -4.91 -4.78 -16.62
N LEU A 55 -3.74 -5.39 -16.76
CA LEU A 55 -2.95 -5.88 -15.64
C LEU A 55 -1.99 -4.78 -15.20
N ILE A 56 -2.24 -4.20 -14.05
CA ILE A 56 -1.42 -3.14 -13.47
C ILE A 56 -0.31 -3.76 -12.62
N ILE A 57 0.90 -3.38 -12.93
CA ILE A 57 2.11 -3.80 -12.22
C ILE A 57 2.82 -2.55 -11.71
N TRP A 58 2.89 -2.40 -10.39
CA TRP A 58 3.74 -1.39 -9.78
C TRP A 58 5.03 -2.02 -9.29
N HIS A 59 6.13 -1.67 -9.92
CA HIS A 59 7.46 -2.19 -9.64
C HIS A 59 8.44 -1.04 -9.35
N PRO A 60 9.68 -1.32 -8.86
CA PRO A 60 10.60 -0.28 -8.40
C PRO A 60 10.98 0.79 -9.43
N ARG A 61 10.80 0.54 -10.72
CA ARG A 61 11.08 1.53 -11.78
C ARG A 61 9.87 2.34 -12.20
N GLY A 62 8.65 1.81 -12.01
CA GLY A 62 7.45 2.49 -12.46
C GLY A 62 6.18 1.69 -12.35
N LEU A 63 5.16 2.21 -13.00
CA LEU A 63 3.83 1.62 -13.08
C LEU A 63 3.60 1.22 -14.53
N ALA A 64 3.33 -0.05 -14.76
CA ALA A 64 3.06 -0.61 -16.09
C ALA A 64 1.65 -1.18 -16.18
N SER A 65 1.07 -1.12 -17.38
CA SER A 65 -0.18 -1.77 -17.72
C SER A 65 0.05 -2.76 -18.87
N LEU A 66 -0.37 -3.98 -18.67
CA LEU A 66 -0.22 -5.08 -19.62
C LEU A 66 -1.59 -5.66 -20.00
N ASN A 67 -1.64 -6.31 -21.14
CA ASN A 67 -2.71 -7.24 -21.46
C ASN A 67 -2.59 -8.48 -20.56
N PRO A 68 -3.56 -8.82 -19.72
CA PRO A 68 -3.45 -9.95 -18.79
C PRO A 68 -3.42 -11.31 -19.50
N GLU A 69 -3.83 -11.38 -20.78
CA GLU A 69 -3.89 -12.62 -21.57
C GLU A 69 -2.59 -12.92 -22.31
N THR A 70 -1.89 -11.87 -22.75
CA THR A 70 -0.72 -12.01 -23.62
C THR A 70 0.58 -11.48 -23.01
N GLY A 71 0.51 -10.67 -21.95
CA GLY A 71 1.66 -9.95 -21.40
C GLY A 71 2.08 -8.73 -22.23
N GLU A 72 1.36 -8.39 -23.31
CA GLU A 72 1.67 -7.22 -24.14
C GLU A 72 1.56 -5.92 -23.35
N LEU A 73 2.58 -5.04 -23.49
CA LEU A 73 2.61 -3.75 -22.82
C LEU A 73 1.64 -2.77 -23.48
N TYR A 74 0.69 -2.24 -22.71
CA TYR A 74 -0.17 -1.14 -23.16
C TYR A 74 0.48 0.22 -22.93
N TRP A 75 1.01 0.46 -21.72
CA TRP A 75 1.70 1.69 -21.33
C TRP A 75 2.59 1.46 -20.11
N GLU A 76 3.58 2.32 -19.94
CA GLU A 76 4.45 2.38 -18.77
C GLU A 76 4.68 3.84 -18.37
N GLU A 77 4.68 4.12 -17.08
CA GLU A 77 4.97 5.43 -16.48
C GLU A 77 6.14 5.31 -15.50
N GLU A 78 7.19 6.07 -15.71
CA GLU A 78 8.34 6.06 -14.80
C GLU A 78 8.01 6.70 -13.45
N PHE A 79 8.13 5.90 -12.39
CA PHE A 79 7.98 6.35 -11.01
C PHE A 79 8.85 5.50 -10.09
N THR A 80 10.12 5.88 -9.99
CA THR A 80 11.15 5.09 -9.33
C THR A 80 10.92 4.93 -7.83
N GLY A 81 10.72 3.71 -7.38
CA GLY A 81 10.68 3.31 -5.98
C GLY A 81 12.09 3.18 -5.40
N ARG A 82 12.55 4.20 -4.68
CA ARG A 82 13.87 4.14 -4.02
C ARG A 82 13.94 2.95 -3.07
N ALA A 83 15.09 2.28 -3.04
CA ALA A 83 15.35 1.06 -2.26
C ALA A 83 14.37 -0.08 -2.59
N ASN A 84 13.83 -0.09 -3.82
CA ASN A 84 12.87 -1.07 -4.31
C ASN A 84 11.60 -1.19 -3.44
N MET A 85 11.29 -0.15 -2.66
CA MET A 85 10.16 -0.15 -1.72
C MET A 85 8.86 0.29 -2.40
N THR A 86 8.31 -0.60 -3.22
CA THR A 86 6.94 -0.57 -3.72
C THR A 86 6.16 -1.65 -2.97
N VAL A 87 5.38 -1.27 -1.95
CA VAL A 87 4.76 -2.23 -1.00
C VAL A 87 3.25 -2.09 -0.95
N ALA A 88 2.73 -0.87 -0.77
CA ALA A 88 1.30 -0.62 -0.80
C ALA A 88 0.75 -0.85 -2.22
N ASP A 89 -0.40 -1.50 -2.33
CA ASP A 89 -0.97 -1.85 -3.63
C ASP A 89 -1.45 -0.62 -4.42
N ALA A 90 -1.52 -0.77 -5.74
CA ALA A 90 -2.15 0.21 -6.61
C ALA A 90 -3.67 0.26 -6.36
N VAL A 91 -4.25 1.46 -6.39
CA VAL A 91 -5.67 1.69 -6.14
C VAL A 91 -6.34 2.30 -7.36
N LYS A 92 -7.37 1.63 -7.90
CA LYS A 92 -8.26 2.19 -8.91
C LYS A 92 -9.55 2.69 -8.25
N SER A 93 -9.94 3.93 -8.56
CA SER A 93 -11.23 4.50 -8.16
C SER A 93 -11.76 5.41 -9.29
N GLY A 94 -12.88 5.01 -9.90
CA GLY A 94 -13.36 5.70 -11.10
C GLY A 94 -12.32 5.70 -12.21
N SER A 95 -11.93 6.88 -12.70
CA SER A 95 -10.85 7.07 -13.67
C SER A 95 -9.47 7.27 -13.02
N TYR A 96 -9.36 7.30 -11.71
CA TYR A 96 -8.08 7.44 -11.01
C TYR A 96 -7.36 6.10 -10.85
N LEU A 97 -6.04 6.13 -11.01
CA LEU A 97 -5.12 5.07 -10.65
C LEU A 97 -4.02 5.68 -9.78
N PHE A 98 -3.92 5.22 -8.55
CA PHE A 98 -3.07 5.81 -7.52
C PHE A 98 -2.10 4.80 -6.93
N VAL A 99 -0.86 5.22 -6.71
CA VAL A 99 0.16 4.48 -5.94
C VAL A 99 0.88 5.41 -4.99
N SER A 100 1.37 4.85 -3.88
CA SER A 100 2.12 5.61 -2.87
C SER A 100 3.26 4.77 -2.30
N GLY A 101 4.46 5.32 -2.27
CA GLY A 101 5.66 4.66 -1.76
C GLY A 101 6.38 5.47 -0.69
N PHE A 102 7.06 4.77 0.20
CA PHE A 102 7.73 5.36 1.37
C PHE A 102 8.66 6.53 1.03
N TYR A 103 9.54 6.35 0.05
CA TYR A 103 10.53 7.38 -0.30
C TYR A 103 10.06 8.30 -1.41
N SER A 104 9.37 7.78 -2.40
CA SER A 104 9.07 8.48 -3.65
C SER A 104 7.80 9.32 -3.58
N GLY A 105 7.04 9.21 -2.49
CA GLY A 105 5.73 9.84 -2.41
C GLY A 105 4.69 9.10 -3.22
N SER A 106 3.80 9.84 -3.86
CA SER A 106 2.65 9.29 -4.56
C SER A 106 2.62 9.70 -6.02
N LEU A 107 1.99 8.86 -6.84
CA LEU A 107 1.67 9.12 -8.24
C LEU A 107 0.17 8.96 -8.42
N MET A 108 -0.46 9.96 -9.03
CA MET A 108 -1.84 9.88 -9.50
C MET A 108 -1.86 9.93 -11.02
N MET A 109 -2.55 8.98 -11.61
CA MET A 109 -2.81 8.91 -13.04
C MET A 109 -4.30 8.94 -13.33
N ARG A 110 -4.66 9.44 -14.50
CA ARG A 110 -6.01 9.35 -15.05
C ARG A 110 -6.03 8.31 -16.15
N LEU A 111 -6.86 7.30 -15.99
CA LEU A 111 -7.13 6.27 -16.99
C LEU A 111 -7.98 6.88 -18.11
N ASP A 112 -7.63 6.57 -19.35
CA ASP A 112 -8.40 6.92 -20.53
C ASP A 112 -9.71 6.11 -20.58
N LEU A 113 -10.77 6.71 -21.14
CA LEU A 113 -12.10 6.09 -21.21
C LEU A 113 -12.27 5.17 -22.43
N ASP A 114 -11.51 5.44 -23.49
CA ASP A 114 -11.75 4.84 -24.81
C ASP A 114 -10.65 3.84 -25.24
N ARG A 115 -9.49 3.87 -24.58
CA ARG A 115 -8.35 3.00 -24.91
C ARG A 115 -7.55 2.65 -23.66
N PRO A 116 -6.77 1.54 -23.66
CA PRO A 116 -5.91 1.16 -22.54
C PRO A 116 -4.68 2.08 -22.47
N ALA A 117 -4.90 3.29 -21.97
CA ALA A 117 -3.89 4.33 -21.76
C ALA A 117 -4.13 5.05 -20.44
N ALA A 118 -3.11 5.77 -19.96
CA ALA A 118 -3.22 6.60 -18.78
C ALA A 118 -2.36 7.86 -18.93
N THR A 119 -2.72 8.93 -18.21
CA THR A 119 -1.97 10.19 -18.18
C THR A 119 -1.67 10.56 -16.75
N THR A 120 -0.43 10.93 -16.48
CA THR A 120 -0.03 11.44 -15.16
C THR A 120 -0.73 12.76 -14.87
N LEU A 121 -1.44 12.82 -13.73
CA LEU A 121 -1.99 14.07 -13.21
C LEU A 121 -0.95 14.81 -12.39
N TRP A 122 -0.32 14.10 -11.47
CA TRP A 122 0.76 14.66 -10.65
C TRP A 122 1.64 13.54 -10.07
N LYS A 123 2.87 13.94 -9.70
CA LYS A 123 3.82 13.12 -8.94
C LYS A 123 4.17 13.85 -7.65
N GLY A 124 4.18 13.12 -6.54
CA GLY A 124 4.63 13.63 -5.26
C GLY A 124 6.14 13.80 -5.19
N GLU A 125 6.57 14.49 -4.15
CA GLU A 125 7.98 14.77 -3.89
C GLU A 125 8.65 13.57 -3.18
N ASN A 126 9.96 13.42 -3.44
CA ASN A 126 10.78 12.50 -2.67
C ASN A 126 10.91 12.99 -1.22
N ASN A 127 10.66 12.12 -0.26
CA ASN A 127 10.68 12.43 1.16
C ASN A 127 12.10 12.70 1.73
N ARG A 128 13.11 12.79 0.89
CA ARG A 128 14.49 13.06 1.28
C ARG A 128 14.75 14.57 1.35
N LEU A 129 14.14 15.23 2.30
CA LEU A 129 14.57 16.55 2.72
C LEU A 129 15.76 16.39 3.67
N LEU A 130 16.91 16.98 3.33
CA LEU A 130 18.07 17.09 4.21
C LEU A 130 18.11 18.51 4.78
N GLU A 131 17.67 18.67 6.01
CA GLU A 131 17.94 19.89 6.77
C GLU A 131 19.23 19.68 7.61
N ASN A 132 20.25 20.47 7.36
CA ASN A 132 21.53 20.41 8.06
C ASN A 132 22.18 18.99 8.05
N GLY A 133 22.02 18.25 6.95
CA GLY A 133 22.55 16.89 6.84
C GLY A 133 21.76 15.83 7.58
N ILE A 134 20.62 16.17 8.18
CA ILE A 134 19.71 15.25 8.85
C ILE A 134 18.55 14.97 7.89
N GLU A 135 18.24 13.70 7.68
CA GLU A 135 17.09 13.29 6.87
C GLU A 135 15.80 13.67 7.63
N VAL A 136 15.16 14.74 7.18
CA VAL A 136 13.84 15.18 7.68
C VAL A 136 12.80 14.56 6.75
N ALA A 137 12.04 13.63 7.26
CA ALA A 137 11.21 12.74 6.45
C ALA A 137 9.77 13.25 6.29
N GLU A 138 9.54 14.56 6.06
CA GLU A 138 8.15 15.03 5.99
C GLU A 138 7.91 16.04 4.87
N THR A 139 7.51 15.50 3.70
CA THR A 139 6.84 16.31 2.69
C THR A 139 5.37 16.52 3.08
N SER A 140 4.67 17.40 2.36
CA SER A 140 3.21 17.60 2.50
C SER A 140 2.40 16.43 1.95
N GLY A 141 2.97 15.59 1.08
CA GLY A 141 2.31 14.49 0.39
C GLY A 141 2.07 13.23 1.23
N LEU A 142 1.55 12.20 0.61
CA LEU A 142 1.38 10.88 1.22
C LEU A 142 2.56 9.98 0.85
N HIS A 143 3.09 9.29 1.86
CA HIS A 143 4.22 8.37 1.75
C HIS A 143 3.87 7.06 2.46
N SER A 144 3.01 6.26 1.84
CA SER A 144 2.58 4.99 2.43
C SER A 144 3.70 3.96 2.40
N VAL A 145 3.76 3.13 3.43
CA VAL A 145 4.71 2.00 3.51
C VAL A 145 3.97 0.71 3.22
N MET A 146 3.22 0.21 4.19
CA MET A 146 2.49 -1.06 4.10
C MET A 146 0.98 -0.87 3.93
N THR A 147 0.49 0.29 4.31
CA THR A 147 -0.94 0.62 4.22
C THR A 147 -1.29 1.00 2.79
N THR A 148 -2.16 0.25 2.15
CA THR A 148 -2.77 0.66 0.89
C THR A 148 -3.74 1.82 1.15
N PRO A 149 -3.53 3.00 0.53
CA PRO A 149 -4.40 4.16 0.73
C PRO A 149 -5.80 3.95 0.15
N LEU A 150 -6.72 4.82 0.53
CA LEU A 150 -8.07 4.88 -0.02
C LEU A 150 -8.17 6.04 -1.02
N VAL A 151 -8.83 5.82 -2.14
CA VAL A 151 -9.27 6.88 -3.05
C VAL A 151 -10.79 6.88 -3.06
N VAL A 152 -11.39 7.94 -2.52
CA VAL A 152 -12.84 8.05 -2.29
C VAL A 152 -13.36 9.36 -2.89
N GLY A 153 -14.03 9.27 -4.03
CA GLY A 153 -14.40 10.45 -4.80
C GLY A 153 -13.16 11.29 -5.15
N ASP A 154 -13.18 12.56 -4.78
CA ASP A 154 -12.11 13.50 -5.05
C ASP A 154 -11.03 13.58 -3.93
N HIS A 155 -11.01 12.61 -3.03
CA HIS A 155 -10.08 12.60 -1.89
C HIS A 155 -9.30 11.30 -1.78
N ILE A 156 -8.08 11.42 -1.23
CA ILE A 156 -7.21 10.31 -0.87
C ILE A 156 -7.05 10.32 0.66
N TYR A 157 -7.18 9.15 1.29
CA TYR A 157 -6.90 8.98 2.72
C TYR A 157 -5.85 7.89 2.91
N GLY A 158 -4.86 8.15 3.75
CA GLY A 158 -3.78 7.18 3.96
C GLY A 158 -2.98 7.41 5.22
N ILE A 159 -2.15 6.43 5.54
CA ILE A 159 -1.14 6.52 6.61
C ILE A 159 0.20 6.88 5.97
N GLY A 160 0.78 7.99 6.42
CA GLY A 160 2.11 8.43 6.02
C GLY A 160 3.23 7.60 6.65
N SER A 161 4.44 7.84 6.21
CA SER A 161 5.65 7.06 6.56
C SER A 161 5.99 7.01 8.06
N HIS A 162 5.43 7.89 8.86
CA HIS A 162 5.63 7.98 10.30
C HIS A 162 4.32 7.86 11.09
N GLY A 163 3.27 7.27 10.51
CA GLY A 163 2.00 7.04 11.18
C GLY A 163 1.03 8.21 11.17
N GLN A 164 1.32 9.29 10.41
CA GLN A 164 0.36 10.37 10.20
C GLN A 164 -0.82 9.86 9.37
N VAL A 165 -2.02 10.26 9.76
CA VAL A 165 -3.22 10.08 8.94
C VAL A 165 -3.38 11.33 8.08
N ARG A 166 -3.47 11.19 6.78
CA ARG A 166 -3.52 12.31 5.84
C ARG A 166 -4.71 12.21 4.91
N GLY A 167 -5.34 13.35 4.66
CA GLY A 167 -6.31 13.56 3.60
C GLY A 167 -5.73 14.50 2.54
N LEU A 168 -5.81 14.09 1.26
CA LEU A 168 -5.33 14.85 0.12
C LEU A 168 -6.45 15.00 -0.93
N LEU A 169 -6.36 16.03 -1.77
CA LEU A 169 -7.16 16.13 -2.99
C LEU A 169 -6.61 15.17 -4.05
N ALA A 170 -7.50 14.41 -4.69
CA ALA A 170 -7.10 13.43 -5.71
C ALA A 170 -6.50 14.09 -6.96
N ASP A 171 -7.08 15.21 -7.41
CA ASP A 171 -6.64 15.87 -8.64
C ASP A 171 -5.29 16.58 -8.53
N THR A 172 -4.87 17.00 -7.34
CA THR A 172 -3.67 17.84 -7.15
C THR A 172 -2.62 17.21 -6.23
N GLY A 173 -3.02 16.26 -5.37
CA GLY A 173 -2.17 15.72 -4.31
C GLY A 173 -1.98 16.69 -3.14
N GLU A 174 -2.65 17.83 -3.10
CA GLU A 174 -2.60 18.79 -2.02
C GLU A 174 -3.17 18.20 -0.73
N ARG A 175 -2.42 18.31 0.37
CA ARG A 175 -2.87 17.86 1.69
C ARG A 175 -3.86 18.85 2.26
N VAL A 176 -5.09 18.39 2.50
CA VAL A 176 -6.16 19.20 3.10
C VAL A 176 -6.21 19.09 4.62
N TRP A 177 -5.77 17.95 5.16
CA TRP A 177 -5.63 17.77 6.61
C TRP A 177 -4.60 16.71 6.98
N GLU A 178 -4.14 16.76 8.22
CA GLU A 178 -3.32 15.74 8.88
C GLU A 178 -3.82 15.52 10.29
N ALA A 179 -3.82 14.26 10.74
CA ALA A 179 -4.21 13.87 12.09
C ALA A 179 -3.32 12.72 12.60
N GLU A 180 -3.49 12.36 13.85
CA GLU A 180 -2.84 11.23 14.52
C GLU A 180 -3.91 10.36 15.20
N GLY A 181 -3.52 9.20 15.71
CA GLY A 181 -4.37 8.36 16.56
C GLY A 181 -4.82 7.04 15.95
N LEU A 182 -4.76 6.85 14.63
CA LEU A 182 -5.12 5.55 14.03
C LEU A 182 -3.99 4.51 14.18
N THR A 183 -2.75 4.95 14.35
CA THR A 183 -1.60 4.06 14.58
C THR A 183 -0.51 4.79 15.37
N THR A 184 0.58 4.10 15.69
CA THR A 184 1.71 4.69 16.41
C THR A 184 2.39 5.77 15.58
N ARG A 185 2.62 6.95 16.19
CA ARG A 185 3.43 8.02 15.60
C ARG A 185 4.91 7.63 15.63
N ASN A 186 5.32 6.84 14.68
CA ASN A 186 6.69 6.34 14.54
C ASN A 186 6.97 5.96 13.09
N ARG A 187 8.24 5.86 12.70
CA ARG A 187 8.63 5.34 11.40
C ARG A 187 8.00 3.96 11.18
N TRP A 188 7.35 3.79 10.02
CA TRP A 188 6.64 2.59 9.61
C TRP A 188 5.40 2.29 10.46
N GLY A 189 4.85 3.32 11.14
CA GLY A 189 3.53 3.23 11.73
C GLY A 189 2.52 2.79 10.67
N SER A 190 1.76 1.74 10.95
CA SER A 190 0.92 1.09 9.95
C SER A 190 -0.45 0.72 10.49
N ALA A 191 -1.44 0.79 9.61
CA ALA A 191 -2.78 0.27 9.85
C ALA A 191 -3.42 -0.13 8.52
N TYR A 192 -4.26 -1.14 8.51
CA TYR A 192 -4.96 -1.65 7.33
C TYR A 192 -6.37 -1.12 7.27
N PHE A 193 -6.80 -0.65 6.10
CA PHE A 193 -8.13 -0.10 5.88
C PHE A 193 -9.02 -1.10 5.15
N ILE A 194 -10.18 -1.40 5.71
CA ILE A 194 -11.18 -2.26 5.11
C ILE A 194 -12.50 -1.49 5.03
N LYS A 195 -12.98 -1.27 3.82
CA LYS A 195 -14.23 -0.54 3.60
C LYS A 195 -15.44 -1.39 4.00
N HIS A 196 -16.36 -0.79 4.75
CA HIS A 196 -17.65 -1.35 5.08
C HIS A 196 -18.74 -0.26 4.98
N GLU A 197 -19.46 -0.24 3.87
CA GLU A 197 -20.48 0.77 3.57
C GLU A 197 -19.96 2.21 3.63
N ASP A 198 -20.43 3.02 4.59
CA ASP A 198 -20.05 4.44 4.81
C ASP A 198 -18.91 4.59 5.83
N ARG A 199 -18.38 3.50 6.35
CA ARG A 199 -17.33 3.46 7.38
C ARG A 199 -16.19 2.56 6.99
N TYR A 200 -15.11 2.59 7.78
CA TYR A 200 -13.93 1.77 7.56
C TYR A 200 -13.54 1.09 8.87
N PHE A 201 -13.23 -0.20 8.77
CA PHE A 201 -12.46 -0.89 9.79
C PHE A 201 -10.99 -0.60 9.58
N VAL A 202 -10.33 -0.13 10.63
CA VAL A 202 -8.90 0.17 10.66
C VAL A 202 -8.27 -0.77 11.68
N TYR A 203 -7.46 -1.71 11.21
CA TYR A 203 -6.70 -2.58 12.09
C TYR A 203 -5.26 -2.11 12.13
N ASN A 204 -4.77 -1.70 13.31
CA ASN A 204 -3.47 -1.08 13.46
C ASN A 204 -2.40 -2.03 14.03
N GLU A 205 -1.14 -1.58 13.97
CA GLU A 205 0.01 -2.34 14.47
C GLU A 205 0.03 -2.58 15.98
N ASN A 206 -0.83 -1.91 16.74
CA ASN A 206 -0.98 -2.14 18.18
C ASN A 206 -1.98 -3.26 18.50
N GLY A 207 -2.63 -3.81 17.48
CA GLY A 207 -3.65 -4.86 17.62
C GLY A 207 -5.05 -4.33 17.92
N ASP A 208 -5.29 -3.03 17.68
CA ASP A 208 -6.61 -2.43 17.82
C ASP A 208 -7.40 -2.51 16.52
N LEU A 209 -8.67 -2.83 16.63
CA LEU A 209 -9.67 -2.63 15.61
C LEU A 209 -10.42 -1.33 15.91
N ILE A 210 -10.39 -0.40 14.97
CA ILE A 210 -10.99 0.93 15.07
C ILE A 210 -12.03 1.07 13.97
N ILE A 211 -13.20 1.62 14.30
CA ILE A 211 -14.22 1.95 13.31
C ILE A 211 -14.17 3.46 13.08
N VAL A 212 -13.97 3.87 11.83
CA VAL A 212 -13.86 5.29 11.49
C VAL A 212 -14.75 5.67 10.31
N ARG A 213 -15.06 6.96 10.21
CA ARG A 213 -15.61 7.57 9.00
C ARG A 213 -14.66 8.67 8.55
N PHE A 214 -14.19 8.59 7.30
CA PHE A 214 -13.40 9.65 6.66
C PHE A 214 -14.29 10.69 6.01
N SER A 215 -13.83 11.93 5.99
CA SER A 215 -14.45 13.06 5.33
C SER A 215 -13.40 14.02 4.76
N PRO A 216 -13.78 15.00 3.91
CA PRO A 216 -12.89 16.05 3.44
C PRO A 216 -12.22 16.86 4.55
N ASP A 217 -12.81 16.92 5.74
CA ASP A 217 -12.34 17.74 6.87
C ASP A 217 -11.55 16.94 7.91
N GLY A 218 -11.44 15.60 7.74
CA GLY A 218 -10.76 14.74 8.71
C GLY A 218 -11.37 13.35 8.81
N TYR A 219 -11.19 12.71 9.95
CA TYR A 219 -11.88 11.47 10.28
C TYR A 219 -12.55 11.56 11.66
N VAL A 220 -13.59 10.77 11.83
CA VAL A 220 -14.28 10.57 13.11
C VAL A 220 -14.10 9.13 13.52
N GLU A 221 -13.53 8.90 14.69
CA GLU A 221 -13.52 7.60 15.34
C GLU A 221 -14.89 7.32 15.94
N LEU A 222 -15.49 6.22 15.54
CA LEU A 222 -16.81 5.80 16.00
C LEU A 222 -16.72 4.83 17.17
N ASP A 223 -15.70 3.94 17.12
CA ASP A 223 -15.47 2.94 18.16
C ASP A 223 -14.05 2.37 18.04
N ARG A 224 -13.54 1.77 19.15
CA ARG A 224 -12.24 1.11 19.21
C ARG A 224 -12.26 -0.05 20.20
N THR A 225 -11.64 -1.16 19.81
CA THR A 225 -11.41 -2.29 20.72
C THR A 225 -10.03 -2.89 20.49
N HIS A 226 -9.37 -3.32 21.56
CA HIS A 226 -8.12 -4.06 21.48
C HIS A 226 -8.42 -5.55 21.30
N LEU A 227 -7.85 -6.17 20.27
CA LEU A 227 -8.14 -7.56 19.93
C LEU A 227 -6.95 -8.51 20.12
N LEU A 228 -5.72 -8.04 19.89
CA LEU A 228 -4.55 -8.91 19.85
C LEU A 228 -3.30 -8.16 20.32
N ASN A 229 -2.52 -8.76 21.22
CA ASN A 229 -1.26 -8.15 21.67
C ASN A 229 -0.19 -8.23 20.59
N PRO A 230 0.56 -7.15 20.33
CA PRO A 230 1.70 -7.19 19.44
C PRO A 230 2.86 -7.98 20.05
N THR A 231 3.48 -8.88 19.26
CA THR A 231 4.59 -9.74 19.70
C THR A 231 5.85 -9.58 18.87
N SER A 232 5.71 -9.17 17.60
CA SER A 232 6.86 -8.97 16.71
C SER A 232 7.58 -7.65 17.02
N ARG A 233 8.92 -7.65 16.93
CA ARG A 233 9.70 -6.41 17.06
C ARG A 233 9.81 -5.70 15.72
N SER A 234 9.60 -4.40 15.72
CA SER A 234 9.70 -3.56 14.50
C SER A 234 11.12 -3.52 13.89
N GLY A 235 12.14 -3.96 14.64
CA GLY A 235 13.52 -3.99 14.18
C GLY A 235 14.22 -2.62 14.05
N TYR A 236 13.54 -1.55 14.41
CA TYR A 236 14.04 -0.18 14.31
C TYR A 236 14.13 0.47 15.70
N GLY A 237 15.35 0.70 16.19
CA GLY A 237 15.59 1.38 17.46
C GLY A 237 16.64 0.77 18.35
N GLY A 238 16.98 -0.49 18.16
CA GLY A 238 18.10 -1.15 18.85
C GLY A 238 19.39 -1.02 18.05
N ALA A 239 20.44 -0.43 18.63
CA ALA A 239 21.79 -0.70 18.15
C ALA A 239 22.02 -2.21 18.21
N ARG A 240 22.37 -2.85 17.11
CA ARG A 240 22.86 -4.23 17.15
C ARG A 240 23.99 -4.28 18.17
N PRO A 241 24.08 -5.30 19.05
CA PRO A 241 25.21 -5.45 19.95
C PRO A 241 26.50 -5.31 19.15
N GLY A 242 27.34 -4.31 19.48
CA GLY A 242 28.59 -4.01 18.77
C GLY A 242 28.48 -2.96 17.64
N SER A 243 27.33 -2.46 17.28
CA SER A 243 27.22 -1.35 16.32
C SER A 243 27.36 0.01 17.06
N ARG A 244 28.27 0.88 16.58
CA ARG A 244 28.39 2.27 17.05
C ARG A 244 27.29 3.18 16.47
N GLY A 245 26.16 2.61 16.03
CA GLY A 245 25.05 3.36 15.45
C GLY A 245 24.26 4.11 16.51
N ARG A 246 24.24 5.45 16.43
CA ARG A 246 23.28 6.27 17.17
C ARG A 246 21.88 5.89 16.72
N ALA A 247 20.96 5.67 17.68
CA ALA A 247 19.52 5.63 17.38
C ALA A 247 19.18 6.90 16.59
N ARG A 248 18.69 6.75 15.36
CA ARG A 248 18.25 7.87 14.56
C ARG A 248 17.02 8.47 15.24
N HIS A 249 16.95 9.80 15.36
CA HIS A 249 15.84 10.49 15.99
C HIS A 249 14.48 9.97 15.46
N GLY A 250 13.55 9.65 16.38
CA GLY A 250 12.19 9.23 16.08
C GLY A 250 12.00 7.76 15.72
N GLN A 251 12.99 6.90 15.93
CA GLN A 251 12.87 5.46 15.73
C GLN A 251 13.02 4.73 17.06
N SER A 252 11.97 4.11 17.54
CA SER A 252 12.02 3.21 18.69
C SER A 252 11.71 1.79 18.24
N ASP A 253 12.49 0.83 18.77
CA ASP A 253 12.11 -0.57 18.70
C ASP A 253 10.84 -0.75 19.54
N ARG A 254 9.79 -1.25 18.92
CA ARG A 254 8.50 -1.46 19.57
C ARG A 254 7.93 -2.80 19.15
N LEU A 255 6.99 -3.30 19.91
CA LEU A 255 6.20 -4.46 19.51
C LEU A 255 5.11 -4.00 18.53
N VAL A 256 4.88 -4.82 17.51
CA VAL A 256 3.94 -4.56 16.41
C VAL A 256 3.20 -5.81 15.98
N VAL A 257 2.02 -5.62 15.39
CA VAL A 257 1.32 -6.61 14.58
C VAL A 257 1.26 -6.09 13.16
N TRP A 258 2.07 -6.65 12.25
CA TRP A 258 2.07 -6.27 10.83
C TRP A 258 1.41 -7.31 9.93
N ALA A 259 0.81 -8.35 10.52
CA ALA A 259 0.02 -9.31 9.77
C ALA A 259 -1.30 -8.68 9.31
N HIS A 260 -1.64 -8.86 8.04
CA HIS A 260 -2.91 -8.44 7.48
C HIS A 260 -4.08 -9.11 8.19
N PRO A 261 -5.13 -8.36 8.57
CA PRO A 261 -6.38 -8.94 9.04
C PRO A 261 -7.13 -9.61 7.89
N ALA A 262 -7.84 -10.70 8.17
CA ALA A 262 -8.76 -11.32 7.22
C ALA A 262 -10.20 -11.20 7.71
N PHE A 263 -11.08 -10.69 6.85
CA PHE A 263 -12.50 -10.55 7.15
C PHE A 263 -13.30 -11.54 6.31
N ALA A 264 -14.05 -12.42 6.99
CA ALA A 264 -14.91 -13.40 6.35
C ALA A 264 -16.08 -13.80 7.25
N ASN A 265 -17.26 -14.00 6.68
CA ASN A 265 -18.42 -14.58 7.38
C ASN A 265 -18.75 -13.89 8.71
N ARG A 266 -18.74 -12.57 8.75
CA ARG A 266 -18.93 -11.73 9.96
C ARG A 266 -17.91 -11.99 11.07
N HIS A 267 -16.69 -12.37 10.70
CA HIS A 267 -15.59 -12.53 11.64
C HIS A 267 -14.37 -11.78 11.13
N ILE A 268 -13.52 -11.39 12.07
CA ILE A 268 -12.15 -11.00 11.81
C ILE A 268 -11.22 -12.09 12.32
N VAL A 269 -10.27 -12.49 11.47
CA VAL A 269 -9.19 -13.42 11.82
C VAL A 269 -7.89 -12.65 11.86
N LEU A 270 -7.21 -12.74 12.98
CA LEU A 270 -5.98 -12.00 13.27
C LEU A 270 -4.90 -12.98 13.74
N ARG A 271 -3.65 -12.60 13.51
CA ARG A 271 -2.52 -13.37 14.06
C ARG A 271 -1.38 -12.46 14.51
N ASN A 272 -0.65 -12.92 15.49
CA ASN A 272 0.71 -12.49 15.85
C ASN A 272 1.68 -13.68 15.71
N ASP A 273 2.85 -13.64 16.34
CA ASP A 273 3.83 -14.74 16.27
C ASP A 273 3.51 -15.92 17.21
N GLU A 274 2.52 -15.76 18.11
CA GLU A 274 2.18 -16.72 19.17
C GLU A 274 0.81 -17.38 18.95
N GLU A 275 -0.15 -16.65 18.34
CA GLU A 275 -1.53 -17.12 18.23
C GLU A 275 -2.24 -16.65 16.96
N ILE A 276 -3.29 -17.37 16.59
CA ILE A 276 -4.32 -16.97 15.62
C ILE A 276 -5.63 -16.91 16.36
N ILE A 277 -6.31 -15.78 16.28
CA ILE A 277 -7.63 -15.58 16.87
C ILE A 277 -8.70 -15.34 15.81
N ARG A 278 -9.93 -15.75 16.12
CA ARG A 278 -11.13 -15.43 15.35
C ARG A 278 -12.12 -14.74 16.28
N VAL A 279 -12.50 -13.53 15.93
CA VAL A 279 -13.45 -12.72 16.71
C VAL A 279 -14.73 -12.55 15.89
N SER A 280 -15.89 -12.75 16.49
CA SER A 280 -17.18 -12.46 15.88
C SER A 280 -17.34 -10.94 15.73
N MET A 281 -17.95 -10.53 14.64
CA MET A 281 -18.40 -9.16 14.40
C MET A 281 -19.94 -9.12 14.28
N ASP A 282 -20.61 -10.19 14.67
CA ASP A 282 -22.06 -10.25 14.70
C ASP A 282 -22.58 -9.73 16.04
N ALA A 283 -23.40 -8.69 16.01
CA ALA A 283 -24.00 -8.12 17.21
C ALA A 283 -24.89 -9.11 17.97
N ALA A 284 -25.32 -10.21 17.32
CA ALA A 284 -26.10 -11.26 17.97
C ALA A 284 -25.27 -12.20 18.87
N ASP A 285 -23.95 -12.15 18.77
CA ASP A 285 -23.03 -12.98 19.57
C ASP A 285 -22.63 -12.32 20.90
N TYR A 286 -23.12 -11.09 21.15
CA TYR A 286 -22.89 -10.27 22.34
C TYR A 286 -24.23 -9.82 22.96
#